data_638972c1331ab6ab17f3fc1def29ca2b
#
_entry.id   638972c1331ab6ab17f3fc1def29ca2b
#
_cell.length_a   1.000
_cell.length_b   1.000
_cell.length_c   1.000
_cell.angle_alpha   90.00
_cell.angle_beta   90.00
_cell.angle_gamma   90.00
#
_symmetry.space_group_name_H-M   'P 1'
#
loop_
_entity.id
_entity.type
_entity.pdbx_description
1 polymer ?
#
loop_
_entity_poly.entity_id
_entity_poly.type
_entity_poly.pdbx_seq_one_letter_code
_entity_poly.pdbx_strand_id
1 'polypeptide(L)'
;MSAKGHSIRTVGLGVLMASACAGALWLTSETTVRAQAPAPAADPQDVAEGMTIFRTKADCQTCHGWAGDGRKMDTQMPDAPNLRVSRLGRAGIIYAIKCGRPGRGMPAFDRMAYKDASRCNGTTTADLEKNNLALNDPAATLQPREIEMLADFLFAKVIGKGPMDTKAKCTEYWGGDAQDVCNELK
;
A
#
# COMPACT_ATOMS: atom_id res chain seq x y z
N MET A 1 8.38 -9.82 -78.31
CA MET A 1 7.30 -10.35 -79.15
C MET A 1 6.01 -10.11 -78.43
N SER A 2 5.41 -9.23 -78.94
CA SER A 2 4.05 -9.01 -79.49
C SER A 2 3.04 -8.55 -78.45
N ALA A 3 2.73 -7.36 -78.66
CA ALA A 3 1.60 -6.49 -78.41
C ALA A 3 0.22 -7.04 -78.72
N LYS A 4 -0.77 -6.49 -78.05
CA LYS A 4 -2.11 -6.05 -78.53
C LYS A 4 -2.89 -5.70 -77.28
N GLY A 5 -3.27 -4.52 -76.91
CA GLY A 5 -3.87 -3.43 -77.60
C GLY A 5 -5.34 -3.70 -77.94
N HIS A 6 -6.30 -3.24 -77.05
CA HIS A 6 -7.62 -2.82 -77.52
C HIS A 6 -8.24 -1.78 -76.63
N SER A 7 -8.69 -0.81 -77.28
CA SER A 7 -9.13 0.54 -76.93
C SER A 7 -10.67 0.60 -76.77
N ILE A 8 -11.10 1.52 -75.91
CA ILE A 8 -12.24 2.43 -75.95
C ILE A 8 -13.68 1.82 -75.88
N ARG A 9 -14.45 2.29 -74.86
CA ARG A 9 -15.55 3.24 -75.12
C ARG A 9 -16.16 3.79 -73.85
N THR A 10 -16.03 5.09 -73.78
CA THR A 10 -16.79 6.00 -72.93
C THR A 10 -18.28 5.89 -73.22
N VAL A 11 -19.09 5.75 -72.12
CA VAL A 11 -20.47 6.28 -72.13
C VAL A 11 -20.71 6.85 -70.79
N GLY A 12 -20.83 8.17 -70.76
CA GLY A 12 -21.23 8.90 -69.54
C GLY A 12 -22.73 8.77 -69.34
N LEU A 13 -23.10 8.67 -68.09
CA LEU A 13 -24.44 9.09 -67.66
C LEU A 13 -24.35 9.59 -66.23
N GLY A 14 -24.61 10.87 -66.08
CA GLY A 14 -24.64 11.52 -64.78
C GLY A 14 -25.80 11.01 -63.94
N VAL A 15 -25.51 10.81 -62.65
CA VAL A 15 -26.55 10.66 -61.67
C VAL A 15 -26.20 11.56 -60.49
N LEU A 16 -27.13 12.38 -60.15
CA LEU A 16 -27.20 13.41 -59.14
C LEU A 16 -26.64 12.98 -57.76
N MET A 17 -25.81 13.83 -57.24
CA MET A 17 -25.41 13.87 -55.83
C MET A 17 -26.63 14.15 -54.95
N ALA A 18 -27.08 13.19 -54.19
CA ALA A 18 -27.90 13.42 -53.01
C ALA A 18 -26.96 13.30 -51.80
N SER A 19 -26.54 14.48 -51.27
CA SER A 19 -25.76 14.57 -50.05
C SER A 19 -26.65 14.23 -48.84
N ALA A 20 -26.56 13.01 -48.37
CA ALA A 20 -27.07 12.63 -47.06
C ALA A 20 -25.98 12.93 -46.01
N CYS A 21 -26.10 14.08 -45.33
CA CYS A 21 -25.35 14.36 -44.11
C CYS A 21 -25.81 13.40 -43.00
N ALA A 22 -25.16 12.27 -42.90
CA ALA A 22 -25.25 11.42 -41.72
C ALA A 22 -24.43 12.08 -40.59
N GLY A 23 -25.10 12.87 -39.74
CA GLY A 23 -24.54 13.39 -38.54
C GLY A 23 -24.18 12.24 -37.60
N ALA A 24 -22.90 11.91 -37.51
CA ALA A 24 -22.38 11.02 -36.48
C ALA A 24 -22.52 11.74 -35.12
N LEU A 25 -23.55 11.42 -34.35
CA LEU A 25 -23.65 11.73 -32.95
C LEU A 25 -22.54 10.93 -32.20
N TRP A 26 -21.42 11.59 -31.96
CA TRP A 26 -20.42 11.10 -31.01
C TRP A 26 -21.04 11.20 -29.59
N LEU A 27 -21.55 10.07 -29.11
CA LEU A 27 -21.86 9.91 -27.69
C LEU A 27 -20.54 9.90 -26.94
N THR A 28 -20.13 11.08 -26.47
CA THR A 28 -19.06 11.19 -25.48
C THR A 28 -19.59 10.58 -24.19
N SER A 29 -19.24 9.32 -23.93
CA SER A 29 -19.42 8.73 -22.60
C SER A 29 -18.51 9.48 -21.65
N GLU A 30 -19.04 10.48 -20.98
CA GLU A 30 -18.38 11.08 -19.83
C GLU A 30 -18.29 10.01 -18.74
N THR A 31 -17.11 9.40 -18.63
CA THR A 31 -16.78 8.56 -17.49
C THR A 31 -16.67 9.47 -16.28
N THR A 32 -17.77 9.68 -15.59
CA THR A 32 -17.75 10.35 -14.29
C THR A 32 -16.87 9.51 -13.36
N VAL A 33 -15.64 9.95 -13.14
CA VAL A 33 -14.78 9.45 -12.07
C VAL A 33 -15.50 9.81 -10.77
N ARG A 34 -16.25 8.85 -10.25
CA ARG A 34 -16.90 8.97 -8.96
C ARG A 34 -15.80 9.10 -7.92
N ALA A 35 -15.60 10.28 -7.37
CA ALA A 35 -14.71 10.47 -6.23
C ALA A 35 -15.16 9.48 -5.14
N GLN A 36 -14.28 8.54 -4.80
CA GLN A 36 -14.54 7.63 -3.70
C GLN A 36 -14.71 8.47 -2.44
N ALA A 37 -15.82 8.26 -1.73
CA ALA A 37 -16.01 8.86 -0.43
C ALA A 37 -14.78 8.55 0.46
N PRO A 38 -14.32 9.50 1.29
CA PRO A 38 -13.25 9.23 2.24
C PRO A 38 -13.58 7.96 3.02
N ALA A 39 -12.62 7.06 3.17
CA ALA A 39 -12.81 5.89 4.00
C ALA A 39 -13.28 6.35 5.40
N PRO A 40 -14.25 5.65 6.02
CA PRO A 40 -14.70 6.00 7.36
C PRO A 40 -13.48 6.04 8.31
N ALA A 41 -13.51 6.97 9.26
CA ALA A 41 -12.46 7.05 10.27
C ALA A 41 -12.36 5.70 11.00
N ALA A 42 -11.11 5.28 11.30
CA ALA A 42 -10.88 4.05 12.04
C ALA A 42 -11.52 4.13 13.43
N ASP A 43 -12.03 2.99 13.92
CA ASP A 43 -12.59 2.90 15.27
C ASP A 43 -11.50 3.27 16.29
N PRO A 44 -11.76 4.19 17.25
CA PRO A 44 -10.78 4.56 18.26
C PRO A 44 -10.28 3.37 19.09
N GLN A 45 -11.12 2.35 19.34
CA GLN A 45 -10.70 1.14 20.03
C GLN A 45 -9.72 0.32 19.19
N ASP A 46 -9.97 0.17 17.89
CA ASP A 46 -9.05 -0.51 16.97
C ASP A 46 -7.69 0.21 16.91
N VAL A 47 -7.71 1.54 16.92
CA VAL A 47 -6.48 2.34 16.95
C VAL A 47 -5.70 2.12 18.25
N ALA A 48 -6.37 2.05 19.40
CA ALA A 48 -5.73 1.79 20.68
C ALA A 48 -5.13 0.39 20.76
N GLU A 49 -5.87 -0.63 20.33
CA GLU A 49 -5.39 -2.01 20.25
C GLU A 49 -4.24 -2.14 19.24
N GLY A 50 -4.33 -1.48 18.09
CA GLY A 50 -3.26 -1.43 17.09
C GLY A 50 -1.97 -0.82 17.66
N MET A 51 -2.08 0.22 18.49
CA MET A 51 -0.94 0.79 19.21
C MET A 51 -0.32 -0.20 20.20
N THR A 52 -1.14 -0.93 20.93
CA THR A 52 -0.69 -1.98 21.84
C THR A 52 0.05 -3.09 21.09
N ILE A 53 -0.50 -3.54 19.95
CA ILE A 53 0.15 -4.52 19.08
C ILE A 53 1.51 -4.01 18.60
N PHE A 54 1.59 -2.76 18.12
CA PHE A 54 2.82 -2.14 17.64
C PHE A 54 3.92 -2.11 18.70
N ARG A 55 3.55 -1.81 19.94
CA ARG A 55 4.48 -1.60 21.06
C ARG A 55 4.88 -2.87 21.77
N THR A 56 3.99 -3.85 21.86
CA THR A 56 4.18 -5.01 22.74
C THR A 56 4.16 -6.33 21.96
N LYS A 57 3.01 -6.73 21.43
CA LYS A 57 2.83 -8.06 20.85
C LYS A 57 3.71 -8.33 19.65
N ALA A 58 3.74 -7.40 18.69
CA ALA A 58 4.56 -7.50 17.47
C ALA A 58 5.91 -6.81 17.61
N ASP A 59 6.08 -5.99 18.65
CA ASP A 59 7.30 -5.25 18.99
C ASP A 59 7.92 -4.49 17.80
N CYS A 60 7.09 -3.86 17.00
CA CYS A 60 7.51 -3.10 15.82
C CYS A 60 8.43 -1.92 16.18
N GLN A 61 8.20 -1.34 17.39
CA GLN A 61 8.95 -0.19 17.88
C GLN A 61 10.45 -0.46 18.04
N THR A 62 10.84 -1.71 18.32
CA THR A 62 12.24 -2.07 18.52
C THR A 62 13.07 -1.76 17.26
N CYS A 63 12.50 -1.96 16.06
CA CYS A 63 13.15 -1.62 14.79
C CYS A 63 12.70 -0.25 14.25
N HIS A 64 11.39 0.06 14.29
CA HIS A 64 10.83 1.26 13.67
C HIS A 64 10.84 2.50 14.59
N GLY A 65 11.28 2.37 15.83
CA GLY A 65 11.18 3.41 16.85
C GLY A 65 9.77 3.52 17.43
N TRP A 66 9.67 4.01 18.69
CA TRP A 66 8.40 4.12 19.39
C TRP A 66 7.38 5.03 18.66
N ALA A 67 7.87 6.05 17.94
CA ALA A 67 7.05 6.96 17.15
C ALA A 67 6.86 6.51 15.70
N GLY A 68 7.45 5.38 15.30
CA GLY A 68 7.48 4.91 13.91
C GLY A 68 8.39 5.75 13.01
N ASP A 69 9.36 6.46 13.57
CA ASP A 69 10.25 7.40 12.87
C ASP A 69 11.55 6.77 12.33
N GLY A 70 11.69 5.45 12.49
CA GLY A 70 12.87 4.69 12.05
C GLY A 70 14.04 4.74 13.04
N ARG A 71 13.89 5.39 14.19
CA ARG A 71 14.90 5.41 15.25
C ARG A 71 14.77 4.18 16.11
N LYS A 72 15.42 3.10 15.69
CA LYS A 72 15.36 1.81 16.39
C LYS A 72 15.75 1.96 17.87
N MET A 73 15.05 1.22 18.72
CA MET A 73 15.26 1.26 20.16
C MET A 73 16.38 0.32 20.63
N ASP A 74 16.70 -0.69 19.80
CA ASP A 74 17.81 -1.61 20.02
C ASP A 74 18.81 -1.51 18.86
N THR A 75 20.07 -1.22 19.19
CA THR A 75 21.14 -1.07 18.20
C THR A 75 21.48 -2.36 17.47
N GLN A 76 21.18 -3.52 18.05
CA GLN A 76 21.40 -4.83 17.46
C GLN A 76 20.35 -5.19 16.40
N MET A 77 19.22 -4.51 16.39
CA MET A 77 18.15 -4.76 15.44
C MET A 77 18.48 -4.15 14.07
N PRO A 78 17.97 -4.73 12.97
CA PRO A 78 18.19 -4.18 11.63
C PRO A 78 17.61 -2.77 11.50
N ASP A 79 18.17 -1.98 10.58
CA ASP A 79 17.63 -0.68 10.25
C ASP A 79 16.26 -0.82 9.59
N ALA A 80 15.28 -0.09 10.09
CA ALA A 80 13.93 -0.08 9.56
C ALA A 80 13.55 1.31 9.02
N PRO A 81 12.71 1.37 7.99
CA PRO A 81 12.33 2.65 7.41
C PRO A 81 11.50 3.48 8.38
N ASN A 82 11.62 4.81 8.23
CA ASN A 82 10.72 5.76 8.86
C ASN A 82 9.31 5.60 8.29
N LEU A 83 8.38 5.08 9.09
CA LEU A 83 6.99 4.86 8.69
C LEU A 83 6.21 6.18 8.53
N ARG A 84 6.62 7.24 9.24
CA ARG A 84 5.92 8.54 9.22
C ARG A 84 5.95 9.21 7.86
N VAL A 85 6.93 8.89 7.02
CA VAL A 85 7.06 9.39 5.63
C VAL A 85 6.70 8.33 4.59
N SER A 86 6.17 7.19 5.00
CA SER A 86 5.75 6.12 4.09
C SER A 86 4.67 6.62 3.13
N ARG A 87 4.79 6.22 1.88
CA ARG A 87 3.79 6.49 0.82
C ARG A 87 2.97 5.25 0.45
N LEU A 88 3.16 4.16 1.17
CA LEU A 88 2.37 2.95 0.93
C LEU A 88 0.92 3.17 1.35
N GLY A 89 -0.01 2.80 0.48
CA GLY A 89 -1.42 2.73 0.84
C GLY A 89 -1.70 1.57 1.80
N ARG A 90 -2.93 1.53 2.36
CA ARG A 90 -3.34 0.55 3.36
C ARG A 90 -3.05 -0.90 2.95
N ALA A 91 -3.41 -1.28 1.72
CA ALA A 91 -3.14 -2.63 1.22
C ALA A 91 -1.65 -2.97 1.20
N GLY A 92 -0.78 -2.01 0.83
CA GLY A 92 0.66 -2.18 0.83
C GLY A 92 1.25 -2.33 2.24
N ILE A 93 0.72 -1.61 3.23
CA ILE A 93 1.10 -1.74 4.64
C ILE A 93 0.66 -3.09 5.19
N ILE A 94 -0.59 -3.49 4.97
CA ILE A 94 -1.11 -4.81 5.39
C ILE A 94 -0.28 -5.93 4.76
N TYR A 95 0.03 -5.84 3.46
CA TYR A 95 0.89 -6.79 2.78
C TYR A 95 2.29 -6.86 3.42
N ALA A 96 2.91 -5.70 3.71
CA ALA A 96 4.22 -5.65 4.35
C ALA A 96 4.22 -6.29 5.74
N ILE A 97 3.17 -6.08 6.54
CA ILE A 97 3.01 -6.72 7.85
C ILE A 97 2.84 -8.23 7.69
N LYS A 98 1.93 -8.67 6.83
CA LYS A 98 1.65 -10.10 6.62
C LYS A 98 2.88 -10.86 6.13
N CYS A 99 3.54 -10.34 5.11
CA CYS A 99 4.60 -11.05 4.38
C CYS A 99 6.01 -10.69 4.83
N GLY A 100 6.15 -9.65 5.65
CA GLY A 100 7.48 -9.15 6.00
C GLY A 100 8.27 -8.61 4.81
N ARG A 101 9.57 -8.58 4.96
CA ARG A 101 10.54 -8.19 3.93
C ARG A 101 11.71 -9.18 3.93
N PRO A 102 11.58 -10.34 3.26
CA PRO A 102 12.65 -11.34 3.20
C PRO A 102 13.97 -10.73 2.71
N GLY A 103 15.06 -11.08 3.36
CA GLY A 103 16.38 -10.52 3.10
C GLY A 103 16.59 -9.08 3.59
N ARG A 104 15.60 -8.47 4.28
CA ARG A 104 15.66 -7.08 4.80
C ARG A 104 15.40 -7.00 6.30
N GLY A 105 15.31 -8.10 7.00
CA GLY A 105 15.19 -8.17 8.46
C GLY A 105 13.76 -8.03 9.01
N MET A 106 12.78 -7.55 8.24
CA MET A 106 11.40 -7.47 8.71
C MET A 106 10.73 -8.85 8.62
N PRO A 107 10.27 -9.43 9.74
CA PRO A 107 9.62 -10.74 9.76
C PRO A 107 8.23 -10.72 9.14
N ALA A 108 7.71 -11.89 8.78
CA ALA A 108 6.32 -12.08 8.39
C ALA A 108 5.46 -12.34 9.63
N PHE A 109 4.43 -11.52 9.86
CA PHE A 109 3.55 -11.67 11.02
C PHE A 109 2.35 -12.59 10.75
N ASP A 110 2.04 -12.92 9.49
CA ASP A 110 1.09 -13.97 9.14
C ASP A 110 1.81 -15.33 9.18
N ARG A 111 1.42 -16.21 10.13
CA ARG A 111 2.05 -17.54 10.28
C ARG A 111 1.97 -18.43 9.02
N MET A 112 1.05 -18.12 8.10
CA MET A 112 0.84 -18.84 6.85
C MET A 112 1.49 -18.15 5.65
N ALA A 113 2.18 -17.03 5.84
CA ALA A 113 2.80 -16.25 4.77
C ALA A 113 3.65 -17.15 3.87
N TYR A 114 4.44 -17.59 3.56
CA TYR A 114 5.24 -18.41 2.64
C TYR A 114 4.92 -19.92 2.69
N LYS A 115 3.94 -20.37 3.49
CA LYS A 115 3.49 -21.77 3.58
C LYS A 115 2.27 -22.03 2.69
N ASP A 116 1.58 -20.98 2.30
CA ASP A 116 0.40 -21.02 1.45
C ASP A 116 0.66 -20.18 0.20
N ALA A 117 0.72 -20.82 -0.96
CA ALA A 117 1.00 -20.18 -2.24
C ALA A 117 -0.06 -19.14 -2.68
N SER A 118 -1.24 -19.12 -2.06
CA SER A 118 -2.23 -18.05 -2.28
C SER A 118 -1.85 -16.72 -1.60
N ARG A 119 -0.82 -16.73 -0.75
CA ARG A 119 -0.34 -15.59 0.02
C ARG A 119 0.96 -15.03 -0.55
N CYS A 120 1.33 -13.85 -0.13
CA CYS A 120 2.62 -13.21 -0.43
C CYS A 120 3.01 -13.30 -1.91
N ASN A 121 2.00 -13.05 -2.79
CA ASN A 121 2.15 -13.08 -4.25
C ASN A 121 2.62 -14.43 -4.81
N GLY A 122 2.21 -15.53 -4.20
CA GLY A 122 2.56 -16.87 -4.65
C GLY A 122 3.98 -17.32 -4.29
N THR A 123 4.75 -16.48 -3.60
CA THR A 123 6.09 -16.85 -3.12
C THR A 123 5.99 -17.88 -2.00
N THR A 124 6.80 -18.91 -2.06
CA THR A 124 6.85 -20.01 -1.08
C THR A 124 8.16 -20.00 -0.28
N THR A 125 8.22 -20.78 0.80
CA THR A 125 9.46 -20.98 1.56
C THR A 125 10.58 -21.50 0.66
N ALA A 126 10.29 -22.45 -0.26
CA ALA A 126 11.27 -22.97 -1.21
C ALA A 126 11.81 -21.88 -2.15
N ASP A 127 10.98 -20.91 -2.54
CA ASP A 127 11.45 -19.78 -3.35
C ASP A 127 12.37 -18.86 -2.56
N LEU A 128 12.12 -18.65 -1.26
CA LEU A 128 13.00 -17.87 -0.39
C LEU A 128 14.36 -18.56 -0.25
N GLU A 129 14.38 -19.85 0.01
CA GLU A 129 15.60 -20.66 0.14
C GLU A 129 16.40 -20.63 -1.16
N LYS A 130 15.76 -20.88 -2.30
CA LYS A 130 16.39 -20.85 -3.63
C LYS A 130 17.06 -19.51 -3.93
N ASN A 131 16.48 -18.40 -3.45
CA ASN A 131 17.01 -17.06 -3.68
C ASN A 131 17.88 -16.55 -2.51
N ASN A 132 18.18 -17.40 -1.53
CA ASN A 132 18.95 -17.05 -0.33
C ASN A 132 18.40 -15.83 0.41
N LEU A 133 17.08 -15.76 0.53
CA LEU A 133 16.36 -14.69 1.22
C LEU A 133 15.99 -15.14 2.63
N ALA A 134 16.72 -14.65 3.62
CA ALA A 134 16.42 -14.92 5.02
C ALA A 134 15.09 -14.25 5.43
N LEU A 135 14.28 -14.99 6.19
CA LEU A 135 13.09 -14.47 6.85
C LEU A 135 13.28 -14.65 8.36
N ASN A 136 13.28 -13.54 9.09
CA ASN A 136 13.39 -13.58 10.54
C ASN A 136 12.08 -14.06 11.16
N ASP A 137 12.18 -14.70 12.32
CA ASP A 137 11.02 -15.05 13.13
C ASP A 137 10.42 -13.80 13.77
N PRO A 138 9.09 -13.63 13.76
CA PRO A 138 8.44 -12.51 14.43
C PRO A 138 8.40 -12.74 15.95
N ALA A 139 8.37 -11.65 16.73
CA ALA A 139 8.15 -11.72 18.18
C ALA A 139 6.86 -12.48 18.53
N ALA A 140 5.83 -12.30 17.72
CA ALA A 140 4.59 -13.08 17.75
C ALA A 140 3.91 -13.06 16.39
N THR A 141 3.14 -14.09 16.06
CA THR A 141 2.26 -14.06 14.88
C THR A 141 0.98 -13.27 15.17
N LEU A 142 0.45 -12.62 14.15
CA LEU A 142 -0.78 -11.83 14.25
C LEU A 142 -1.94 -12.51 13.53
N GLN A 143 -3.13 -12.42 14.13
CA GLN A 143 -4.38 -12.80 13.48
C GLN A 143 -4.78 -11.75 12.43
N PRO A 144 -5.59 -12.09 11.43
CA PRO A 144 -6.02 -11.14 10.40
C PRO A 144 -6.62 -9.84 10.99
N ARG A 145 -7.44 -9.94 12.04
CA ARG A 145 -8.04 -8.78 12.72
C ARG A 145 -7.00 -7.90 13.39
N GLU A 146 -5.98 -8.47 13.99
CA GLU A 146 -4.89 -7.73 14.63
C GLU A 146 -4.04 -6.96 13.60
N ILE A 147 -3.85 -7.51 12.40
CA ILE A 147 -3.18 -6.84 11.30
C ILE A 147 -3.98 -5.62 10.83
N GLU A 148 -5.32 -5.74 10.77
CA GLU A 148 -6.19 -4.61 10.43
C GLU A 148 -6.13 -3.51 11.50
N MET A 149 -6.24 -3.86 12.79
CA MET A 149 -6.13 -2.90 13.90
C MET A 149 -4.75 -2.20 13.92
N LEU A 150 -3.68 -2.96 13.68
CA LEU A 150 -2.33 -2.38 13.54
C LEU A 150 -2.26 -1.40 12.35
N ALA A 151 -2.88 -1.73 11.22
CA ALA A 151 -2.95 -0.81 10.09
C ALA A 151 -3.77 0.44 10.42
N ASP A 152 -4.89 0.32 11.15
CA ASP A 152 -5.71 1.44 11.61
C ASP A 152 -4.90 2.40 12.48
N PHE A 153 -4.15 1.88 13.45
CA PHE A 153 -3.23 2.66 14.26
C PHE A 153 -2.19 3.38 13.40
N LEU A 154 -1.53 2.67 12.49
CA LEU A 154 -0.48 3.25 11.65
C LEU A 154 -1.02 4.41 10.80
N PHE A 155 -2.20 4.29 10.22
CA PHE A 155 -2.79 5.37 9.42
C PHE A 155 -3.35 6.51 10.28
N ALA A 156 -3.89 6.22 11.46
CA ALA A 156 -4.41 7.24 12.35
C ALA A 156 -3.29 8.08 13.02
N LYS A 157 -2.15 7.45 13.38
CA LYS A 157 -1.17 8.05 14.29
C LYS A 157 0.25 8.17 13.75
N VAL A 158 0.61 7.47 12.67
CA VAL A 158 2.00 7.39 12.20
C VAL A 158 2.17 7.87 10.78
N ILE A 159 1.56 7.19 9.81
CA ILE A 159 1.78 7.42 8.38
C ILE A 159 1.26 8.81 7.97
N GLY A 160 2.13 9.58 7.32
CA GLY A 160 1.78 10.93 6.85
C GLY A 160 1.73 12.01 7.95
N LYS A 161 2.07 11.69 9.20
CA LYS A 161 2.02 12.65 10.33
C LYS A 161 3.28 13.51 10.46
N GLY A 162 4.27 13.31 9.59
CA GLY A 162 5.53 14.06 9.64
C GLY A 162 6.38 13.74 10.88
N PRO A 163 7.44 14.51 11.14
CA PRO A 163 8.34 14.23 12.25
C PRO A 163 7.65 14.37 13.62
N MET A 164 8.10 13.57 14.60
CA MET A 164 7.69 13.67 16.00
C MET A 164 8.61 14.67 16.70
N ASP A 165 8.37 15.95 16.52
CA ASP A 165 9.27 17.04 16.89
C ASP A 165 8.67 18.06 17.88
N THR A 166 7.39 17.91 18.23
CA THR A 166 6.72 18.82 19.16
C THR A 166 5.92 18.08 20.21
N LYS A 167 5.76 18.71 21.38
CA LYS A 167 4.91 18.20 22.46
C LYS A 167 3.48 17.95 22.00
N ALA A 168 2.93 18.84 21.17
CA ALA A 168 1.57 18.70 20.65
C ALA A 168 1.39 17.41 19.84
N LYS A 169 2.32 17.10 18.92
CA LYS A 169 2.30 15.86 18.14
C LYS A 169 2.47 14.62 18.99
N CYS A 170 3.33 14.71 20.01
CA CYS A 170 3.53 13.62 20.95
C CYS A 170 2.26 13.35 21.76
N THR A 171 1.59 14.40 22.25
CA THR A 171 0.32 14.28 22.98
C THR A 171 -0.79 13.72 22.06
N GLU A 172 -0.86 14.14 20.82
CA GLU A 172 -1.79 13.58 19.82
C GLU A 172 -1.54 12.08 19.59
N TYR A 173 -0.27 11.68 19.56
CA TYR A 173 0.13 10.29 19.38
C TYR A 173 -0.25 9.41 20.56
N TRP A 174 0.11 9.81 21.77
CA TRP A 174 -0.08 9.04 23.00
C TRP A 174 -1.50 9.17 23.57
N GLY A 175 -2.17 10.30 23.35
CA GLY A 175 -3.46 10.56 23.98
C GLY A 175 -3.32 10.88 25.48
N GLY A 176 -4.18 10.26 26.31
CA GLY A 176 -4.22 10.50 27.76
C GLY A 176 -2.93 10.13 28.52
N ASP A 177 -2.12 9.21 27.97
CA ASP A 177 -0.87 8.74 28.60
C ASP A 177 0.34 9.61 28.25
N ALA A 178 0.09 10.78 27.65
CA ALA A 178 1.14 11.62 27.07
C ALA A 178 2.04 12.34 28.11
N GLN A 179 1.61 12.45 29.36
CA GLN A 179 2.16 13.45 30.28
C GLN A 179 3.66 13.27 30.57
N ASP A 180 4.11 12.04 30.75
CA ASP A 180 5.51 11.78 31.10
C ASP A 180 6.41 11.66 29.88
N VAL A 181 5.91 11.06 28.80
CA VAL A 181 6.70 10.76 27.59
C VAL A 181 6.99 12.01 26.76
N CYS A 182 6.05 12.98 26.75
CA CYS A 182 6.11 14.14 25.88
C CYS A 182 6.73 15.40 26.51
N ASN A 183 7.10 15.35 27.79
CA ASN A 183 7.66 16.52 28.47
C ASN A 183 9.03 16.95 27.95
N GLU A 184 9.79 16.02 27.35
CA GLU A 184 11.11 16.30 26.77
C GLU A 184 11.05 17.00 25.40
N LEU A 185 9.86 17.06 24.78
CA LEU A 185 9.66 17.73 23.49
C LEU A 185 9.16 19.16 23.71
N LYS A 186 9.73 20.09 22.95
CA LYS A 186 9.38 21.52 22.99
C LYS A 186 8.09 21.84 22.22
#